data_1802031a5a3b11840db8fc8c26952cc2
#
_entry.id   1802031a5a3b11840db8fc8c26952cc2
#
_cell.length_a   1.000
_cell.length_b   1.000
_cell.length_c   1.000
_cell.angle_alpha   90.00
_cell.angle_beta   90.00
_cell.angle_gamma   90.00
#
_symmetry.space_group_name_H-M   'P 1'
#
loop_
_entity.id
_entity.type
_entity.pdbx_description
1 polymer ?
#
loop_
_entity_poly.entity_id
_entity_poly.type
_entity_poly.pdbx_seq_one_letter_code
_entity_poly.pdbx_strand_id
1 'polypeptide(L)'
;MKILITGAAGYIGSVLIDYLFDSDIKIKKIIAVDNLMYKQTSLTQYSHFNEFEFHKMDVRDYDKMLPLVQEADVIIPLACIVGMPACKKYPELTVATNQDAVTWLTSVTRPDQKIIFPTTNSGYGIGQDGIHCTEETPLKPISLYGTTKVEAESALLKNGNAVTLRLATVFGMSPRMRLDLLVNDFTYKAYKDKYIVLFESHFKRNFIHIRDIAYTFVFVIQNWDKMKGQTFNVGLSSANISKRELCETIKTFIPDFYIAESEINEDPDKRNYIVSNDKLESLGWYPKFTLETGIAELLKAYPIIENSNNNFTNL
;
A
#
# COMPACT_ATOMS: atom_id res chain seq x y z
N MET A 1 -6.01 23.48 -1.58
CA MET A 1 -6.59 22.19 -1.15
C MET A 1 -5.96 21.81 0.17
N LYS A 2 -6.73 21.36 1.15
CA LYS A 2 -6.27 20.80 2.42
C LYS A 2 -6.41 19.30 2.37
N ILE A 3 -5.35 18.57 2.67
CA ILE A 3 -5.29 17.10 2.51
C ILE A 3 -5.00 16.48 3.88
N LEU A 4 -5.91 15.66 4.37
CA LEU A 4 -5.73 14.85 5.59
C LEU A 4 -5.19 13.48 5.20
N ILE A 5 -4.06 13.09 5.76
CA ILE A 5 -3.43 11.77 5.55
C ILE A 5 -3.27 11.10 6.91
N THR A 6 -3.95 9.99 7.14
CA THR A 6 -3.73 9.17 8.33
C THR A 6 -2.74 8.03 8.04
N GLY A 7 -1.97 7.59 9.04
CA GLY A 7 -0.84 6.68 8.77
C GLY A 7 0.26 7.35 7.93
N ALA A 8 0.35 8.68 8.04
CA ALA A 8 1.20 9.53 7.21
C ALA A 8 2.70 9.20 7.32
N ALA A 9 3.16 8.79 8.52
CA ALA A 9 4.54 8.38 8.75
C ALA A 9 4.84 6.93 8.33
N GLY A 10 3.86 6.25 7.71
CA GLY A 10 3.98 4.88 7.22
C GLY A 10 4.73 4.76 5.88
N TYR A 11 4.80 3.52 5.37
CA TYR A 11 5.51 3.17 4.14
C TYR A 11 5.01 3.95 2.91
N ILE A 12 3.68 3.99 2.70
CA ILE A 12 3.08 4.74 1.59
C ILE A 12 3.04 6.24 1.92
N GLY A 13 2.61 6.61 3.13
CA GLY A 13 2.36 8.00 3.50
C GLY A 13 3.59 8.89 3.37
N SER A 14 4.76 8.38 3.78
CA SER A 14 6.02 9.15 3.70
C SER A 14 6.49 9.43 2.28
N VAL A 15 6.18 8.56 1.31
CA VAL A 15 6.47 8.80 -0.12
C VAL A 15 5.39 9.66 -0.77
N LEU A 16 4.14 9.47 -0.38
CA LEU A 16 3.01 10.24 -0.92
C LEU A 16 3.17 11.74 -0.66
N ILE A 17 3.65 12.13 0.53
CA ILE A 17 3.83 13.54 0.90
C ILE A 17 4.84 14.23 -0.04
N ASP A 18 5.96 13.56 -0.40
CA ASP A 18 6.89 14.06 -1.42
C ASP A 18 6.19 14.35 -2.75
N TYR A 19 5.45 13.34 -3.23
CA TYR A 19 4.73 13.45 -4.50
C TYR A 19 3.65 14.53 -4.51
N LEU A 20 3.02 14.78 -3.37
CA LEU A 20 2.04 15.86 -3.24
C LEU A 20 2.72 17.23 -3.31
N PHE A 21 3.84 17.43 -2.60
CA PHE A 21 4.59 18.69 -2.66
C PHE A 21 5.21 18.95 -4.05
N ASP A 22 5.65 17.91 -4.74
CA ASP A 22 6.23 17.99 -6.09
C ASP A 22 5.17 18.10 -7.21
N SER A 23 3.87 18.01 -6.88
CA SER A 23 2.79 18.04 -7.86
C SER A 23 2.34 19.48 -8.19
N ASP A 24 1.63 19.62 -9.32
CA ASP A 24 0.96 20.88 -9.71
C ASP A 24 -0.30 21.19 -8.88
N ILE A 25 -0.63 20.36 -7.89
CA ILE A 25 -1.77 20.56 -7.01
C ILE A 25 -1.49 21.73 -6.07
N LYS A 26 -2.35 22.76 -6.08
CA LYS A 26 -2.24 23.89 -5.14
C LYS A 26 -2.59 23.47 -3.72
N ILE A 27 -1.60 22.95 -3.02
CA ILE A 27 -1.72 22.53 -1.63
C ILE A 27 -1.68 23.75 -0.72
N LYS A 28 -2.70 23.89 0.14
CA LYS A 28 -2.76 24.88 1.22
C LYS A 28 -2.29 24.30 2.55
N LYS A 29 -2.52 23.00 2.75
CA LYS A 29 -2.16 22.30 3.98
C LYS A 29 -2.14 20.79 3.77
N ILE A 30 -1.13 20.13 4.30
CA ILE A 30 -1.10 18.68 4.54
C ILE A 30 -1.24 18.46 6.03
N ILE A 31 -2.34 17.82 6.44
CA ILE A 31 -2.62 17.43 7.82
C ILE A 31 -2.20 15.95 7.95
N ALA A 32 -1.02 15.73 8.50
CA ALA A 32 -0.44 14.40 8.66
C ALA A 32 -0.77 13.84 10.05
N VAL A 33 -1.45 12.72 10.12
CA VAL A 33 -1.81 12.04 11.37
C VAL A 33 -1.13 10.67 11.43
N ASP A 34 -0.44 10.38 12.54
CA ASP A 34 0.14 9.06 12.80
C ASP A 34 0.31 8.85 14.32
N ASN A 35 0.13 7.64 14.82
CA ASN A 35 0.38 7.34 16.23
C ASN A 35 1.84 6.97 16.53
N LEU A 36 2.68 6.84 15.49
CA LEU A 36 4.09 6.46 15.54
C LEU A 36 4.31 5.10 16.23
N MET A 37 3.40 4.14 15.99
CA MET A 37 3.42 2.82 16.61
C MET A 37 4.77 2.09 16.40
N TYR A 38 5.44 2.34 15.29
CA TYR A 38 6.72 1.73 14.93
C TYR A 38 7.92 2.66 15.19
N LYS A 39 7.75 3.74 15.97
CA LYS A 39 8.80 4.71 16.33
C LYS A 39 9.49 5.35 15.11
N GLN A 40 8.80 5.47 14.01
CA GLN A 40 9.31 6.03 12.76
C GLN A 40 9.48 7.55 12.82
N THR A 41 10.49 8.06 12.09
CA THR A 41 10.84 9.49 11.98
C THR A 41 10.80 9.99 10.54
N SER A 42 10.06 9.28 9.68
CA SER A 42 10.04 9.42 8.22
C SER A 42 9.49 10.75 7.69
N LEU A 43 8.96 11.62 8.56
CA LEU A 43 8.35 12.90 8.18
C LEU A 43 9.19 14.12 8.60
N THR A 44 10.34 13.92 9.22
CA THR A 44 11.15 15.03 9.75
C THR A 44 11.63 16.02 8.68
N GLN A 45 11.83 15.56 7.44
CA GLN A 45 12.22 16.42 6.32
C GLN A 45 11.16 17.46 5.95
N TYR A 46 9.88 17.27 6.33
CA TYR A 46 8.81 18.20 5.99
C TYR A 46 8.60 19.30 7.03
N SER A 47 9.31 19.27 8.16
CA SER A 47 9.13 20.21 9.26
C SER A 47 9.39 21.68 8.91
N HIS A 48 10.06 21.96 7.79
CA HIS A 48 10.35 23.31 7.30
C HIS A 48 9.26 23.90 6.39
N PHE A 49 8.29 23.07 5.92
CA PHE A 49 7.19 23.54 5.09
C PHE A 49 6.08 24.14 5.98
N ASN A 50 5.66 25.37 5.69
CA ASN A 50 4.53 26.01 6.39
C ASN A 50 3.19 25.32 6.15
N GLU A 51 3.06 24.63 5.03
CA GLU A 51 1.88 23.87 4.65
C GLU A 51 1.80 22.49 5.32
N PHE A 52 2.83 22.08 6.05
CA PHE A 52 2.88 20.77 6.72
C PHE A 52 2.54 20.87 8.21
N GLU A 53 1.53 20.12 8.64
CA GLU A 53 1.12 20.01 10.04
C GLU A 53 1.07 18.55 10.45
N PHE A 54 1.73 18.20 11.57
CA PHE A 54 1.76 16.83 12.08
C PHE A 54 1.04 16.71 13.41
N HIS A 55 0.15 15.70 13.52
CA HIS A 55 -0.57 15.34 14.73
C HIS A 55 -0.21 13.91 15.15
N LYS A 56 0.42 13.76 16.30
CA LYS A 56 0.62 12.45 16.93
C LYS A 56 -0.65 12.01 17.63
N MET A 57 -1.48 11.20 16.98
CA MET A 57 -2.71 10.66 17.54
C MET A 57 -3.13 9.35 16.91
N ASP A 58 -4.04 8.63 17.57
CA ASP A 58 -4.66 7.43 17.03
C ASP A 58 -5.92 7.80 16.23
N VAL A 59 -6.12 7.18 15.07
CA VAL A 59 -7.29 7.40 14.21
C VAL A 59 -8.61 6.96 14.85
N ARG A 60 -8.57 6.17 15.92
CA ARG A 60 -9.72 5.72 16.70
C ARG A 60 -10.17 6.74 17.77
N ASP A 61 -9.38 7.80 17.98
CA ASP A 61 -9.78 8.92 18.81
C ASP A 61 -10.66 9.89 18.00
N TYR A 62 -11.93 9.49 17.82
CA TYR A 62 -12.87 10.17 16.92
C TYR A 62 -13.10 11.62 17.28
N ASP A 63 -13.10 11.97 18.58
CA ASP A 63 -13.31 13.34 19.05
C ASP A 63 -12.17 14.27 18.57
N LYS A 64 -10.93 13.78 18.61
CA LYS A 64 -9.77 14.53 18.09
C LYS A 64 -9.65 14.49 16.58
N MET A 65 -10.10 13.40 15.94
CA MET A 65 -10.08 13.27 14.49
C MET A 65 -11.14 14.14 13.81
N LEU A 66 -12.31 14.34 14.43
CA LEU A 66 -13.44 15.05 13.82
C LEU A 66 -13.09 16.44 13.30
N PRO A 67 -12.43 17.33 14.06
CA PRO A 67 -12.05 18.65 13.56
C PRO A 67 -11.14 18.60 12.34
N LEU A 68 -10.20 17.66 12.30
CA LEU A 68 -9.27 17.47 11.18
C LEU A 68 -9.98 16.96 9.93
N VAL A 69 -10.93 16.03 10.12
CA VAL A 69 -11.78 15.54 9.02
C VAL A 69 -12.62 16.68 8.45
N GLN A 70 -13.23 17.51 9.31
CA GLN A 70 -14.07 18.63 8.87
C GLN A 70 -13.25 19.75 8.19
N GLU A 71 -11.98 19.92 8.52
CA GLU A 71 -11.09 20.90 7.88
C GLU A 71 -10.65 20.47 6.47
N ALA A 72 -10.55 19.18 6.20
CA ALA A 72 -9.96 18.65 4.98
C ALA A 72 -10.87 18.80 3.76
N ASP A 73 -10.27 19.00 2.57
CA ASP A 73 -10.92 18.87 1.28
C ASP A 73 -10.78 17.44 0.73
N VAL A 74 -9.62 16.82 1.00
CA VAL A 74 -9.29 15.44 0.59
C VAL A 74 -8.85 14.64 1.81
N ILE A 75 -9.33 13.41 1.94
CA ILE A 75 -8.99 12.49 3.03
C ILE A 75 -8.38 11.22 2.44
N ILE A 76 -7.18 10.88 2.88
CA ILE A 76 -6.44 9.69 2.46
C ILE A 76 -6.17 8.82 3.69
N PRO A 77 -7.05 7.86 4.02
CA PRO A 77 -6.92 7.03 5.21
C PRO A 77 -5.95 5.87 4.97
N LEU A 78 -4.64 6.10 5.27
CA LEU A 78 -3.59 5.08 5.16
C LEU A 78 -3.33 4.33 6.47
N ALA A 79 -3.80 4.84 7.62
CA ALA A 79 -3.62 4.16 8.91
C ALA A 79 -4.23 2.75 8.87
N CYS A 80 -3.39 1.74 9.09
CA CYS A 80 -3.79 0.35 8.92
C CYS A 80 -2.83 -0.59 9.64
N ILE A 81 -3.36 -1.62 10.30
CA ILE A 81 -2.57 -2.78 10.72
C ILE A 81 -2.41 -3.68 9.49
N VAL A 82 -1.18 -3.84 9.01
CA VAL A 82 -0.87 -4.49 7.74
C VAL A 82 -0.04 -5.75 7.95
N GLY A 83 -0.35 -6.79 7.18
CA GLY A 83 0.33 -8.08 7.21
C GLY A 83 -0.36 -9.10 8.10
N MET A 84 -0.38 -10.37 7.63
CA MET A 84 -1.07 -11.46 8.32
C MET A 84 -0.57 -11.68 9.75
N PRO A 85 0.75 -11.64 10.05
CA PRO A 85 1.24 -11.82 11.40
C PRO A 85 0.74 -10.73 12.37
N ALA A 86 0.79 -9.46 11.98
CA ALA A 86 0.35 -8.35 12.82
C ALA A 86 -1.17 -8.38 13.05
N CYS A 87 -1.96 -8.64 12.00
CA CYS A 87 -3.42 -8.76 12.12
C CYS A 87 -3.84 -9.96 12.99
N LYS A 88 -3.11 -11.07 12.93
CA LYS A 88 -3.36 -12.22 13.79
C LYS A 88 -2.99 -11.95 15.25
N LYS A 89 -1.93 -11.19 15.49
CA LYS A 89 -1.47 -10.80 16.83
C LYS A 89 -2.41 -9.80 17.50
N TYR A 90 -3.00 -8.88 16.72
CA TYR A 90 -3.84 -7.79 17.22
C TYR A 90 -5.20 -7.74 16.48
N PRO A 91 -6.06 -8.75 16.60
CA PRO A 91 -7.28 -8.86 15.78
C PRO A 91 -8.28 -7.73 16.05
N GLU A 92 -8.54 -7.38 17.30
CA GLU A 92 -9.44 -6.28 17.66
C GLU A 92 -8.93 -4.91 17.18
N LEU A 93 -7.63 -4.66 17.37
CA LEU A 93 -6.99 -3.44 16.85
C LEU A 93 -7.08 -3.38 15.33
N THR A 94 -6.97 -4.53 14.66
CA THR A 94 -7.09 -4.62 13.19
C THR A 94 -8.48 -4.20 12.74
N VAL A 95 -9.54 -4.74 13.35
CA VAL A 95 -10.93 -4.35 13.02
C VAL A 95 -11.14 -2.86 13.30
N ALA A 96 -10.82 -2.40 14.50
CA ALA A 96 -11.03 -1.03 14.93
C ALA A 96 -10.29 0.01 14.06
N THR A 97 -9.07 -0.33 13.57
CA THR A 97 -8.28 0.60 12.76
C THR A 97 -8.59 0.49 11.26
N ASN A 98 -8.70 -0.75 10.73
CA ASN A 98 -8.79 -0.96 9.28
C ASN A 98 -10.22 -0.82 8.76
N GLN A 99 -11.22 -1.09 9.59
CA GLN A 99 -12.63 -1.10 9.24
C GLN A 99 -13.38 0.01 9.94
N ASP A 100 -13.45 0.01 11.28
CA ASP A 100 -14.35 0.89 12.02
C ASP A 100 -13.98 2.36 11.87
N ALA A 101 -12.67 2.70 12.00
CA ALA A 101 -12.19 4.07 11.82
C ALA A 101 -12.43 4.60 10.40
N VAL A 102 -12.35 3.73 9.38
CA VAL A 102 -12.63 4.12 7.99
C VAL A 102 -14.14 4.22 7.74
N THR A 103 -14.93 3.29 8.27
CA THR A 103 -16.40 3.32 8.16
C THR A 103 -16.98 4.54 8.86
N TRP A 104 -16.40 4.95 10.00
CA TRP A 104 -16.80 6.18 10.70
C TRP A 104 -16.71 7.42 9.82
N LEU A 105 -15.75 7.50 8.89
CA LEU A 105 -15.66 8.63 7.95
C LEU A 105 -16.95 8.82 7.15
N THR A 106 -17.68 7.74 6.83
CA THR A 106 -18.94 7.84 6.06
C THR A 106 -20.04 8.61 6.80
N SER A 107 -19.96 8.67 8.14
CA SER A 107 -20.95 9.36 9.00
C SER A 107 -20.60 10.82 9.26
N VAL A 108 -19.35 11.25 9.05
CA VAL A 108 -18.86 12.58 9.42
C VAL A 108 -18.33 13.43 8.27
N THR A 109 -18.12 12.81 7.10
CA THR A 109 -17.65 13.54 5.91
C THR A 109 -18.80 14.24 5.19
N ARG A 110 -18.50 15.43 4.66
CA ARG A 110 -19.43 16.19 3.82
C ARG A 110 -19.44 15.65 2.39
N PRO A 111 -20.52 15.85 1.61
CA PRO A 111 -20.61 15.38 0.23
C PRO A 111 -19.57 15.97 -0.74
N ASP A 112 -19.02 17.15 -0.43
CA ASP A 112 -17.99 17.84 -1.21
C ASP A 112 -16.57 17.34 -0.95
N GLN A 113 -16.35 16.65 0.17
CA GLN A 113 -15.06 16.05 0.49
C GLN A 113 -14.76 14.83 -0.36
N LYS A 114 -13.48 14.64 -0.67
CA LYS A 114 -12.98 13.53 -1.49
C LYS A 114 -12.29 12.52 -0.59
N ILE A 115 -12.69 11.25 -0.66
CA ILE A 115 -12.01 10.16 0.05
C ILE A 115 -11.28 9.29 -0.96
N ILE A 116 -9.96 9.11 -0.80
CA ILE A 116 -9.17 8.19 -1.64
C ILE A 116 -8.64 7.08 -0.75
N PHE A 117 -9.24 5.91 -0.85
CA PHE A 117 -8.98 4.79 0.06
C PHE A 117 -8.18 3.67 -0.60
N PRO A 118 -6.95 3.40 -0.17
CA PRO A 118 -6.22 2.23 -0.60
C PRO A 118 -6.81 0.98 0.07
N THR A 119 -7.28 0.07 -0.74
CA THR A 119 -7.65 -1.29 -0.36
C THR A 119 -6.59 -2.26 -0.89
N THR A 120 -6.94 -3.48 -1.24
CA THR A 120 -5.94 -4.50 -1.55
C THR A 120 -6.45 -5.55 -2.53
N ASN A 121 -5.60 -5.99 -3.45
CA ASN A 121 -5.86 -7.16 -4.28
C ASN A 121 -6.02 -8.46 -3.45
N SER A 122 -5.62 -8.46 -2.17
CA SER A 122 -5.89 -9.58 -1.25
C SER A 122 -7.39 -9.85 -1.07
N GLY A 123 -8.25 -8.90 -1.42
CA GLY A 123 -9.70 -9.08 -1.46
C GLY A 123 -10.16 -10.16 -2.43
N TYR A 124 -9.40 -10.45 -3.49
CA TYR A 124 -9.73 -11.51 -4.45
C TYR A 124 -9.53 -12.92 -3.88
N GLY A 125 -8.68 -13.08 -2.87
CA GLY A 125 -8.39 -14.36 -2.23
C GLY A 125 -7.62 -15.31 -3.14
N ILE A 126 -8.28 -16.38 -3.61
CA ILE A 126 -7.73 -17.32 -4.58
C ILE A 126 -8.48 -17.09 -5.91
N GLY A 127 -7.75 -16.65 -6.92
CA GLY A 127 -8.27 -16.45 -8.26
C GLY A 127 -8.50 -17.77 -9.01
N GLN A 128 -9.04 -17.66 -10.22
CA GLN A 128 -9.12 -18.80 -11.13
C GLN A 128 -7.88 -18.83 -12.02
N ASP A 129 -7.37 -20.01 -12.29
CA ASP A 129 -6.15 -20.16 -13.09
C ASP A 129 -6.33 -19.58 -14.50
N GLY A 130 -5.35 -18.79 -14.93
CA GLY A 130 -5.34 -18.12 -16.22
C GLY A 130 -6.35 -16.96 -16.38
N ILE A 131 -7.20 -16.67 -15.38
CA ILE A 131 -8.19 -15.61 -15.46
C ILE A 131 -7.76 -14.40 -14.62
N HIS A 132 -7.65 -13.22 -15.25
CA HIS A 132 -7.34 -11.98 -14.56
C HIS A 132 -8.52 -11.52 -13.73
N CYS A 133 -8.26 -11.20 -12.46
CA CYS A 133 -9.23 -10.51 -11.60
C CYS A 133 -9.38 -9.07 -12.07
N THR A 134 -10.60 -8.65 -12.33
CA THR A 134 -11.00 -7.27 -12.62
C THR A 134 -11.73 -6.67 -11.42
N GLU A 135 -12.11 -5.41 -11.49
CA GLU A 135 -12.86 -4.74 -10.41
C GLU A 135 -14.24 -5.36 -10.19
N GLU A 136 -14.81 -6.04 -11.20
CA GLU A 136 -16.09 -6.76 -11.15
C GLU A 136 -15.97 -8.18 -10.57
N THR A 137 -14.74 -8.69 -10.46
CA THR A 137 -14.51 -10.02 -9.88
C THR A 137 -14.98 -10.04 -8.42
N PRO A 138 -15.83 -11.02 -8.00
CA PRO A 138 -16.30 -11.12 -6.63
C PRO A 138 -15.15 -11.23 -5.62
N LEU A 139 -15.23 -10.45 -4.57
CA LEU A 139 -14.23 -10.47 -3.49
C LEU A 139 -14.50 -11.65 -2.55
N LYS A 140 -13.46 -12.44 -2.27
CA LYS A 140 -13.48 -13.61 -1.36
C LYS A 140 -12.22 -13.59 -0.48
N PRO A 141 -12.07 -12.59 0.40
CA PRO A 141 -10.86 -12.46 1.20
C PRO A 141 -10.69 -13.66 2.14
N ILE A 142 -9.44 -14.15 2.27
CA ILE A 142 -9.08 -15.30 3.10
C ILE A 142 -8.34 -14.91 4.39
N SER A 143 -8.22 -13.63 4.66
CA SER A 143 -7.50 -13.11 5.84
C SER A 143 -8.29 -11.99 6.51
N LEU A 144 -8.09 -11.79 7.83
CA LEU A 144 -8.70 -10.68 8.56
C LEU A 144 -8.35 -9.33 7.94
N TYR A 145 -7.09 -9.15 7.49
CA TYR A 145 -6.67 -7.96 6.75
C TYR A 145 -7.54 -7.72 5.50
N GLY A 146 -7.68 -8.75 4.66
CA GLY A 146 -8.48 -8.65 3.43
C GLY A 146 -9.94 -8.35 3.73
N THR A 147 -10.54 -9.04 4.71
CA THR A 147 -11.94 -8.85 5.11
C THR A 147 -12.19 -7.42 5.58
N THR A 148 -11.39 -6.90 6.52
CA THR A 148 -11.57 -5.54 7.05
C THR A 148 -11.41 -4.47 5.98
N LYS A 149 -10.50 -4.66 5.02
CA LYS A 149 -10.33 -3.72 3.89
C LYS A 149 -11.50 -3.75 2.92
N VAL A 150 -12.05 -4.92 2.62
CA VAL A 150 -13.23 -5.10 1.75
C VAL A 150 -14.48 -4.49 2.38
N GLU A 151 -14.70 -4.70 3.67
CA GLU A 151 -15.85 -4.10 4.38
C GLU A 151 -15.77 -2.57 4.40
N ALA A 152 -14.60 -2.00 4.67
CA ALA A 152 -14.38 -0.56 4.60
C ALA A 152 -14.56 0.00 3.17
N GLU A 153 -14.07 -0.69 2.13
CA GLU A 153 -14.30 -0.35 0.73
C GLU A 153 -15.79 -0.27 0.43
N SER A 154 -16.54 -1.31 0.81
CA SER A 154 -17.99 -1.38 0.58
C SER A 154 -18.74 -0.22 1.25
N ALA A 155 -18.38 0.12 2.49
CA ALA A 155 -19.00 1.23 3.22
C ALA A 155 -18.74 2.58 2.53
N LEU A 156 -17.51 2.84 2.12
CA LEU A 156 -17.14 4.10 1.46
C LEU A 156 -17.79 4.25 0.08
N LEU A 157 -17.86 3.20 -0.72
CA LEU A 157 -18.49 3.24 -2.04
C LEU A 157 -20.00 3.51 -1.95
N LYS A 158 -20.68 2.97 -0.94
CA LYS A 158 -22.10 3.26 -0.68
C LYS A 158 -22.35 4.74 -0.36
N ASN A 159 -21.37 5.42 0.24
CA ASN A 159 -21.46 6.85 0.55
C ASN A 159 -21.28 7.75 -0.68
N GLY A 160 -20.69 7.22 -1.78
CA GLY A 160 -20.63 7.86 -3.08
C GLY A 160 -19.60 8.96 -3.28
N ASN A 161 -18.84 9.36 -2.26
CA ASN A 161 -17.78 10.39 -2.33
C ASN A 161 -16.36 9.81 -2.19
N ALA A 162 -16.18 8.55 -2.58
CA ALA A 162 -14.89 7.86 -2.48
C ALA A 162 -14.42 7.32 -3.84
N VAL A 163 -13.10 7.22 -3.97
CA VAL A 163 -12.40 6.36 -4.94
C VAL A 163 -11.64 5.32 -4.13
N THR A 164 -11.78 4.05 -4.50
CA THR A 164 -11.06 2.97 -3.84
C THR A 164 -10.02 2.36 -4.78
N LEU A 165 -8.82 2.07 -4.23
CA LEU A 165 -7.66 1.60 -4.98
C LEU A 165 -7.26 0.22 -4.44
N ARG A 166 -7.53 -0.83 -5.20
CA ARG A 166 -7.09 -2.21 -4.86
C ARG A 166 -5.63 -2.37 -5.26
N LEU A 167 -4.75 -2.08 -4.28
CA LEU A 167 -3.32 -2.10 -4.52
C LEU A 167 -2.79 -3.52 -4.69
N ALA A 168 -1.92 -3.69 -5.67
CA ALA A 168 -1.04 -4.85 -5.81
C ALA A 168 -0.03 -4.91 -4.65
N THR A 169 0.78 -5.96 -4.61
CA THR A 169 1.86 -6.09 -3.62
C THR A 169 2.88 -4.99 -3.85
N VAL A 170 2.95 -4.04 -2.90
CA VAL A 170 3.80 -2.86 -3.02
C VAL A 170 5.25 -3.20 -2.71
N PHE A 171 6.21 -2.60 -3.46
CA PHE A 171 7.65 -2.75 -3.25
C PHE A 171 8.39 -1.45 -3.52
N GLY A 172 9.70 -1.39 -3.20
CA GLY A 172 10.57 -0.25 -3.45
C GLY A 172 10.97 0.49 -2.17
N MET A 173 11.81 1.50 -2.32
CA MET A 173 12.35 2.28 -1.19
C MET A 173 11.38 3.33 -0.66
N SER A 174 11.39 3.49 0.66
CA SER A 174 10.58 4.48 1.37
C SER A 174 11.35 5.00 2.60
N PRO A 175 11.15 6.27 3.02
CA PRO A 175 11.70 6.79 4.28
C PRO A 175 11.26 5.96 5.50
N ARG A 176 10.07 5.35 5.47
CA ARG A 176 9.65 4.28 6.39
C ARG A 176 9.74 2.95 5.68
N MET A 177 10.95 2.40 5.60
CA MET A 177 11.18 1.13 4.90
C MET A 177 10.43 -0.04 5.52
N ARG A 178 10.07 -1.01 4.66
CA ARG A 178 9.46 -2.29 5.04
C ARG A 178 10.18 -3.43 4.33
N LEU A 179 11.07 -4.09 5.04
CA LEU A 179 11.80 -5.26 4.53
C LEU A 179 10.96 -6.55 4.55
N ASP A 180 9.80 -6.53 5.23
CA ASP A 180 8.87 -7.66 5.31
C ASP A 180 7.92 -7.78 4.10
N LEU A 181 7.98 -6.86 3.12
CA LEU A 181 7.23 -6.97 1.88
C LEU A 181 7.93 -7.89 0.88
N LEU A 182 7.17 -8.70 0.16
CA LEU A 182 7.66 -9.86 -0.60
C LEU A 182 8.87 -9.55 -1.50
N VAL A 183 8.79 -8.54 -2.37
CA VAL A 183 9.91 -8.17 -3.26
C VAL A 183 11.09 -7.64 -2.45
N ASN A 184 10.80 -6.78 -1.46
CA ASN A 184 11.84 -6.18 -0.60
C ASN A 184 12.55 -7.28 0.21
N ASP A 185 11.81 -8.21 0.82
CA ASP A 185 12.33 -9.34 1.60
C ASP A 185 13.20 -10.27 0.73
N PHE A 186 12.69 -10.71 -0.42
CA PHE A 186 13.40 -11.62 -1.31
C PHE A 186 14.68 -10.98 -1.87
N THR A 187 14.61 -9.71 -2.25
CA THR A 187 15.78 -8.97 -2.72
C THR A 187 16.80 -8.77 -1.60
N TYR A 188 16.33 -8.51 -0.35
CA TYR A 188 17.23 -8.38 0.80
C TYR A 188 17.91 -9.71 1.16
N LYS A 189 17.19 -10.84 1.15
CA LYS A 189 17.76 -12.17 1.35
C LYS A 189 18.78 -12.52 0.26
N ALA A 190 18.47 -12.19 -1.00
CA ALA A 190 19.44 -12.40 -2.07
C ALA A 190 20.70 -11.55 -1.90
N TYR A 191 20.56 -10.29 -1.45
CA TYR A 191 21.68 -9.41 -1.16
C TYR A 191 22.53 -9.90 0.02
N LYS A 192 21.87 -10.27 1.14
CA LYS A 192 22.52 -10.59 2.41
C LYS A 192 23.01 -12.04 2.50
N ASP A 193 22.08 -12.96 2.21
CA ASP A 193 22.26 -14.39 2.49
C ASP A 193 22.66 -15.17 1.25
N LYS A 194 22.44 -14.64 0.04
CA LYS A 194 22.64 -15.31 -1.25
C LYS A 194 21.83 -16.59 -1.42
N TYR A 195 20.80 -16.76 -0.61
CA TYR A 195 20.04 -17.99 -0.55
C TYR A 195 18.59 -17.75 -0.12
N ILE A 196 17.66 -18.50 -0.72
CA ILE A 196 16.25 -18.54 -0.32
C ILE A 196 15.66 -19.93 -0.46
N VAL A 197 14.74 -20.30 0.43
CA VAL A 197 13.85 -21.47 0.27
C VAL A 197 12.45 -20.99 -0.04
N LEU A 198 11.89 -21.44 -1.16
CA LEU A 198 10.53 -21.13 -1.59
C LEU A 198 9.59 -22.28 -1.23
N PHE A 199 8.45 -21.91 -0.66
CA PHE A 199 7.29 -22.78 -0.49
C PHE A 199 6.21 -22.33 -1.48
N GLU A 200 5.54 -23.27 -2.15
CA GLU A 200 4.52 -22.97 -3.15
C GLU A 200 4.99 -21.88 -4.13
N SER A 201 6.13 -22.11 -4.73
CA SER A 201 6.89 -21.18 -5.59
C SER A 201 6.08 -20.67 -6.79
N HIS A 202 5.05 -21.44 -7.20
CA HIS A 202 4.16 -21.15 -8.33
C HIS A 202 3.07 -20.12 -8.03
N PHE A 203 2.81 -19.77 -6.77
CA PHE A 203 1.78 -18.78 -6.42
C PHE A 203 2.11 -17.43 -7.00
N LYS A 204 1.15 -16.91 -7.78
CA LYS A 204 1.26 -15.62 -8.47
C LYS A 204 0.75 -14.45 -7.64
N ARG A 205 1.35 -13.30 -7.87
CA ARG A 205 0.95 -12.00 -7.34
C ARG A 205 1.11 -10.95 -8.42
N ASN A 206 0.33 -9.89 -8.32
CA ASN A 206 0.61 -8.64 -9.01
C ASN A 206 1.46 -7.73 -8.12
N PHE A 207 2.38 -6.97 -8.70
CA PHE A 207 3.30 -6.09 -7.99
C PHE A 207 3.15 -4.64 -8.47
N ILE A 208 3.56 -3.66 -7.64
CA ILE A 208 3.56 -2.24 -7.97
C ILE A 208 4.64 -1.50 -7.18
N HIS A 209 5.35 -0.58 -7.82
CA HIS A 209 6.34 0.25 -7.16
C HIS A 209 5.70 1.31 -6.27
N ILE A 210 6.29 1.58 -5.10
CA ILE A 210 5.76 2.53 -4.10
C ILE A 210 5.57 3.95 -4.66
N ARG A 211 6.46 4.39 -5.56
CA ARG A 211 6.34 5.71 -6.20
C ARG A 211 5.19 5.77 -7.19
N ASP A 212 4.87 4.68 -7.88
CA ASP A 212 3.70 4.61 -8.74
C ASP A 212 2.41 4.66 -7.92
N ILE A 213 2.40 4.09 -6.70
CA ILE A 213 1.29 4.26 -5.75
C ILE A 213 1.14 5.75 -5.37
N ALA A 214 2.22 6.43 -5.00
CA ALA A 214 2.16 7.85 -4.67
C ALA A 214 1.66 8.69 -5.87
N TYR A 215 2.16 8.41 -7.06
CA TYR A 215 1.68 9.01 -8.30
C TYR A 215 0.18 8.72 -8.54
N THR A 216 -0.29 7.52 -8.23
CA THR A 216 -1.72 7.17 -8.38
C THR A 216 -2.63 8.05 -7.52
N PHE A 217 -2.26 8.35 -6.28
CA PHE A 217 -3.03 9.27 -5.44
C PHE A 217 -3.12 10.68 -6.04
N VAL A 218 -2.00 11.21 -6.55
CA VAL A 218 -1.98 12.49 -7.26
C VAL A 218 -2.86 12.44 -8.51
N PHE A 219 -2.76 11.37 -9.30
CA PHE A 219 -3.59 11.16 -10.49
C PHE A 219 -5.09 11.13 -10.17
N VAL A 220 -5.50 10.45 -9.09
CA VAL A 220 -6.90 10.42 -8.64
C VAL A 220 -7.39 11.80 -8.25
N ILE A 221 -6.60 12.60 -7.52
CA ILE A 221 -6.97 13.97 -7.15
C ILE A 221 -7.22 14.82 -8.40
N GLN A 222 -6.35 14.70 -9.41
CA GLN A 222 -6.42 15.45 -10.67
C GLN A 222 -7.55 14.98 -11.58
N ASN A 223 -7.94 13.71 -11.52
CA ASN A 223 -8.97 13.10 -12.35
C ASN A 223 -10.25 12.73 -11.56
N TRP A 224 -10.48 13.38 -10.44
CA TRP A 224 -11.54 13.04 -9.49
C TRP A 224 -12.91 12.82 -10.12
N ASP A 225 -13.35 13.74 -10.98
CA ASP A 225 -14.70 13.69 -11.56
C ASP A 225 -14.96 12.46 -12.44
N LYS A 226 -13.88 11.91 -13.04
CA LYS A 226 -13.95 10.67 -13.85
C LYS A 226 -13.89 9.40 -12.99
N MET A 227 -13.36 9.50 -11.77
CA MET A 227 -13.05 8.34 -10.94
C MET A 227 -13.99 8.19 -9.73
N LYS A 228 -14.64 9.26 -9.31
CA LYS A 228 -15.53 9.30 -8.13
C LYS A 228 -16.55 8.14 -8.14
N GLY A 229 -16.73 7.52 -6.99
CA GLY A 229 -17.68 6.42 -6.77
C GLY A 229 -17.24 5.07 -7.36
N GLN A 230 -15.98 4.95 -7.78
CA GLN A 230 -15.47 3.75 -8.45
C GLN A 230 -14.28 3.14 -7.73
N THR A 231 -14.05 1.86 -8.04
CA THR A 231 -12.89 1.07 -7.64
C THR A 231 -11.94 0.89 -8.82
N PHE A 232 -10.63 0.88 -8.55
CA PHE A 232 -9.59 0.62 -9.54
C PHE A 232 -8.54 -0.34 -8.99
N ASN A 233 -8.16 -1.34 -9.78
CA ASN A 233 -6.94 -2.10 -9.54
C ASN A 233 -5.71 -1.24 -9.85
N VAL A 234 -4.69 -1.34 -9.02
CA VAL A 234 -3.44 -0.57 -9.18
C VAL A 234 -2.26 -1.51 -9.08
N GLY A 235 -1.65 -1.80 -10.22
CA GLY A 235 -0.54 -2.74 -10.34
C GLY A 235 0.24 -2.59 -11.64
N LEU A 236 1.28 -3.39 -11.80
CA LEU A 236 2.04 -3.53 -13.04
C LEU A 236 1.40 -4.65 -13.87
N SER A 237 0.83 -4.32 -15.04
CA SER A 237 0.26 -5.34 -15.94
C SER A 237 1.32 -6.37 -16.41
N SER A 238 2.59 -5.96 -16.48
CA SER A 238 3.74 -6.82 -16.78
C SER A 238 4.25 -7.67 -15.61
N ALA A 239 3.77 -7.46 -14.38
CA ALA A 239 4.27 -8.12 -13.17
C ALA A 239 3.20 -8.95 -12.45
N ASN A 240 2.44 -9.74 -13.21
CA ASN A 240 1.60 -10.82 -12.71
C ASN A 240 2.44 -12.12 -12.70
N ILE A 241 3.34 -12.26 -11.74
CA ILE A 241 4.37 -13.30 -11.72
C ILE A 241 4.34 -14.14 -10.45
N SER A 242 4.91 -15.33 -10.53
CA SER A 242 5.08 -16.24 -9.40
C SER A 242 6.26 -15.83 -8.51
N LYS A 243 6.33 -16.42 -7.31
CA LYS A 243 7.50 -16.26 -6.43
C LYS A 243 8.78 -16.75 -7.09
N ARG A 244 8.69 -17.83 -7.88
CA ARG A 244 9.83 -18.37 -8.62
C ARG A 244 10.33 -17.37 -9.67
N GLU A 245 9.43 -16.86 -10.52
CA GLU A 245 9.76 -15.86 -11.54
C GLU A 245 10.35 -14.58 -10.93
N LEU A 246 9.82 -14.14 -9.78
CA LEU A 246 10.41 -13.03 -9.01
C LEU A 246 11.87 -13.34 -8.61
N CYS A 247 12.14 -14.52 -8.05
CA CYS A 247 13.49 -14.90 -7.66
C CYS A 247 14.44 -15.00 -8.85
N GLU A 248 13.99 -15.49 -10.00
CA GLU A 248 14.78 -15.52 -11.23
C GLU A 248 15.10 -14.10 -11.73
N THR A 249 14.14 -13.18 -11.63
CA THR A 249 14.38 -11.76 -11.94
C THR A 249 15.45 -11.17 -10.99
N ILE A 250 15.37 -11.42 -9.68
CA ILE A 250 16.38 -10.97 -8.71
C ILE A 250 17.76 -11.56 -9.03
N LYS A 251 17.81 -12.84 -9.44
CA LYS A 251 19.04 -13.53 -9.80
C LYS A 251 19.79 -12.91 -10.97
N THR A 252 19.10 -12.21 -11.88
CA THR A 252 19.77 -11.47 -12.97
C THR A 252 20.67 -10.34 -12.45
N PHE A 253 20.39 -9.80 -11.25
CA PHE A 253 21.20 -8.79 -10.56
C PHE A 253 22.23 -9.40 -9.62
N ILE A 254 21.97 -10.61 -9.10
CA ILE A 254 22.81 -11.31 -8.12
C ILE A 254 23.00 -12.75 -8.63
N PRO A 255 23.94 -12.99 -9.55
CA PRO A 255 24.10 -14.32 -10.21
C PRO A 255 24.42 -15.49 -9.26
N ASP A 256 25.03 -15.21 -8.10
CA ASP A 256 25.33 -16.16 -7.04
C ASP A 256 24.16 -16.47 -6.10
N PHE A 257 22.98 -15.90 -6.34
CA PHE A 257 21.76 -16.17 -5.58
C PHE A 257 21.25 -17.59 -5.83
N TYR A 258 21.22 -18.40 -4.77
CA TYR A 258 20.75 -19.77 -4.82
C TYR A 258 19.27 -19.86 -4.41
N ILE A 259 18.45 -20.46 -5.27
CA ILE A 259 17.01 -20.61 -5.09
C ILE A 259 16.70 -22.10 -4.90
N ALA A 260 16.28 -22.49 -3.71
CA ALA A 260 15.77 -23.81 -3.39
C ALA A 260 14.24 -23.80 -3.33
N GLU A 261 13.62 -24.89 -3.74
CA GLU A 261 12.20 -25.13 -3.56
C GLU A 261 12.00 -26.29 -2.59
N SER A 262 11.01 -26.16 -1.72
CA SER A 262 10.67 -27.21 -0.77
C SER A 262 9.21 -27.61 -0.96
N GLU A 263 9.00 -28.92 -1.08
CA GLU A 263 7.67 -29.55 -1.10
C GLU A 263 7.13 -29.78 0.33
N ILE A 264 7.99 -29.65 1.35
CA ILE A 264 7.63 -29.84 2.75
C ILE A 264 7.36 -28.48 3.36
N ASN A 265 6.21 -28.32 3.99
CA ASN A 265 5.60 -27.10 4.51
C ASN A 265 4.85 -26.29 3.46
N GLU A 266 3.94 -25.48 3.93
CA GLU A 266 3.08 -24.63 3.12
C GLU A 266 3.37 -23.15 3.40
N ASP A 267 3.18 -22.29 2.39
CA ASP A 267 3.12 -20.85 2.63
C ASP A 267 1.82 -20.52 3.39
N PRO A 268 1.89 -19.89 4.56
CA PRO A 268 0.69 -19.46 5.26
C PRO A 268 -0.14 -18.46 4.44
N ASP A 269 0.47 -17.77 3.48
CA ASP A 269 -0.19 -16.85 2.56
C ASP A 269 -0.61 -17.57 1.26
N LYS A 270 -1.76 -18.22 1.29
CA LYS A 270 -2.30 -19.03 0.18
C LYS A 270 -2.90 -18.21 -0.98
N ARG A 271 -2.70 -16.90 -1.03
CA ARG A 271 -3.19 -16.07 -2.13
C ARG A 271 -2.50 -16.46 -3.44
N ASN A 272 -3.29 -16.68 -4.47
CA ASN A 272 -2.82 -16.98 -5.82
C ASN A 272 -3.79 -16.36 -6.82
N TYR A 273 -3.39 -15.28 -7.50
CA TYR A 273 -4.23 -14.56 -8.46
C TYR A 273 -3.37 -13.72 -9.41
N ILE A 274 -3.94 -13.43 -10.57
CA ILE A 274 -3.44 -12.43 -11.52
C ILE A 274 -4.48 -11.34 -11.68
N VAL A 275 -4.06 -10.09 -11.94
CA VAL A 275 -4.94 -8.91 -11.91
C VAL A 275 -4.81 -8.12 -13.21
N SER A 276 -5.95 -7.69 -13.78
CA SER A 276 -5.98 -6.66 -14.82
C SER A 276 -5.98 -5.27 -14.18
N ASN A 277 -5.18 -4.37 -14.76
CA ASN A 277 -5.15 -2.95 -14.41
C ASN A 277 -5.71 -2.08 -15.54
N ASP A 278 -6.34 -2.67 -16.55
CA ASP A 278 -6.81 -2.04 -17.79
C ASP A 278 -7.76 -0.86 -17.52
N LYS A 279 -8.61 -0.97 -16.50
CA LYS A 279 -9.55 0.09 -16.14
C LYS A 279 -8.84 1.39 -15.78
N LEU A 280 -7.80 1.34 -14.96
CA LEU A 280 -7.00 2.52 -14.59
C LEU A 280 -6.16 3.00 -15.78
N GLU A 281 -5.54 2.09 -16.51
CA GLU A 281 -4.72 2.39 -17.70
C GLU A 281 -5.57 3.07 -18.80
N SER A 282 -6.85 2.71 -18.95
CA SER A 282 -7.78 3.33 -19.91
C SER A 282 -8.04 4.82 -19.65
N LEU A 283 -7.78 5.29 -18.42
CA LEU A 283 -7.88 6.71 -18.07
C LEU A 283 -6.59 7.50 -18.38
N GLY A 284 -5.55 6.85 -18.93
CA GLY A 284 -4.26 7.45 -19.26
C GLY A 284 -3.25 7.38 -18.10
N TRP A 285 -3.50 6.59 -17.06
CA TRP A 285 -2.52 6.29 -16.04
C TRP A 285 -1.62 5.12 -16.48
N TYR A 286 -0.32 5.28 -16.34
CA TYR A 286 0.64 4.20 -16.60
C TYR A 286 1.74 4.23 -15.54
N PRO A 287 2.20 3.04 -15.07
CA PRO A 287 3.31 2.95 -14.13
C PRO A 287 4.61 3.45 -14.79
N LYS A 288 5.46 4.10 -14.00
CA LYS A 288 6.75 4.66 -14.43
C LYS A 288 7.92 3.76 -14.06
N PHE A 289 7.72 2.81 -13.14
CA PHE A 289 8.76 1.93 -12.62
C PHE A 289 8.43 0.48 -12.98
N THR A 290 9.44 -0.26 -13.42
CA THR A 290 9.33 -1.72 -13.62
C THR A 290 9.79 -2.48 -12.37
N LEU A 291 9.57 -3.78 -12.33
CA LEU A 291 10.07 -4.63 -11.27
C LEU A 291 11.60 -4.57 -11.18
N GLU A 292 12.28 -4.61 -12.32
CA GLU A 292 13.74 -4.58 -12.44
C GLU A 292 14.32 -3.26 -11.94
N THR A 293 13.71 -2.11 -12.32
CA THR A 293 14.18 -0.81 -11.85
C THR A 293 14.03 -0.66 -10.34
N GLY A 294 12.95 -1.20 -9.76
CA GLY A 294 12.77 -1.19 -8.31
C GLY A 294 13.71 -2.15 -7.56
N ILE A 295 14.00 -3.35 -8.12
CA ILE A 295 15.02 -4.26 -7.56
C ILE A 295 16.41 -3.59 -7.58
N ALA A 296 16.78 -2.95 -8.68
CA ALA A 296 18.05 -2.23 -8.78
C ALA A 296 18.15 -1.08 -7.76
N GLU A 297 17.04 -0.35 -7.52
CA GLU A 297 16.96 0.68 -6.49
C GLU A 297 17.17 0.08 -5.09
N LEU A 298 16.48 -1.01 -4.75
CA LEU A 298 16.59 -1.69 -3.47
C LEU A 298 18.04 -2.11 -3.19
N LEU A 299 18.70 -2.73 -4.17
CA LEU A 299 20.09 -3.17 -4.05
C LEU A 299 21.08 -2.01 -3.80
N LYS A 300 20.84 -0.83 -4.37
CA LYS A 300 21.65 0.37 -4.10
C LYS A 300 21.43 0.92 -2.69
N ALA A 301 20.22 0.75 -2.15
CA ALA A 301 19.83 1.33 -0.88
C ALA A 301 20.18 0.43 0.34
N TYR A 302 20.24 -0.89 0.17
CA TYR A 302 20.48 -1.81 1.27
C TYR A 302 21.78 -1.53 2.03
N PRO A 303 22.94 -1.24 1.39
CA PRO A 303 24.15 -0.85 2.13
C PRO A 303 23.98 0.40 3.02
N ILE A 304 23.07 1.31 2.64
CA ILE A 304 22.81 2.54 3.39
C ILE A 304 21.97 2.23 4.64
N ILE A 305 20.96 1.37 4.51
CA ILE A 305 20.02 1.07 5.61
C ILE A 305 20.51 -0.06 6.53
N GLU A 306 21.43 -0.90 6.08
CA GLU A 306 21.91 -2.07 6.83
C GLU A 306 22.51 -1.69 8.20
N ASN A 307 23.14 -0.53 8.30
CA ASN A 307 23.77 -0.02 9.50
C ASN A 307 22.82 0.83 10.38
N SER A 308 21.55 0.97 10.00
CA SER A 308 20.58 1.73 10.79
C SER A 308 19.98 0.85 11.89
N ASN A 309 19.82 1.41 13.10
CA ASN A 309 19.13 0.77 14.21
C ASN A 309 17.59 0.85 14.08
N ASN A 310 17.08 1.14 12.90
CA ASN A 310 15.66 1.31 12.66
C ASN A 310 14.96 -0.05 12.52
N ASN A 311 13.76 -0.14 13.07
CA ASN A 311 12.88 -1.28 12.80
C ASN A 311 12.21 -1.11 11.43
N PHE A 312 12.61 -1.95 10.46
CA PHE A 312 12.09 -1.93 9.10
C PHE A 312 10.99 -2.98 8.85
N THR A 313 10.38 -3.50 9.89
CA THR A 313 9.27 -4.45 9.80
C THR A 313 8.06 -3.94 10.57
N ASN A 314 6.91 -4.56 10.35
CA ASN A 314 5.68 -4.33 11.12
C ASN A 314 5.45 -5.45 12.16
N LEU A 315 6.51 -6.11 12.61
CA LEU A 315 6.46 -7.23 13.55
C LEU A 315 6.74 -6.80 14.99
#